data_b1e6af3833d5c5569efe5566420d599a
#
_entry.id   b1e6af3833d5c5569efe5566420d599a
#
_cell.length_a   1.000
_cell.length_b   1.000
_cell.length_c   1.000
_cell.angle_alpha   90.00
_cell.angle_beta   90.00
_cell.angle_gamma   90.00
#
_symmetry.space_group_name_H-M   'P 1'
#
loop_
_entity.id
_entity.type
_entity.pdbx_description
1 polymer ?
#
loop_
_entity_poly.entity_id
_entity_poly.type
_entity_poly.pdbx_seq_one_letter_code
_entity_poly.pdbx_strand_id
1 'polypeptide(L)'
;MTVLLMPYHAGLVVPDMRAAIRDLESRLGHTFNEPTRLTVHEVEDRLGGTTGPLEMLVAYTRDRPFRMEVIECQGRGIYSPAQAGLHHLGVWEPDPVARLKWLETAGDPVDAVFRQPDGTISVIYARSAAVPAHRIEYVNEAQRERLERWFDTGVLS
;
A
#
# COMPACT_ATOMS: atom_id res chain seq x y z
N MET A 1 7.19 -23.59 2.41
CA MET A 1 5.95 -23.59 3.21
C MET A 1 5.13 -22.36 2.84
N THR A 2 3.90 -22.58 2.48
CA THR A 2 2.99 -21.48 2.12
C THR A 2 2.29 -20.99 3.38
N VAL A 3 2.52 -19.73 3.76
CA VAL A 3 1.78 -19.06 4.84
C VAL A 3 0.50 -18.50 4.25
N LEU A 4 -0.63 -18.71 4.93
CA LEU A 4 -1.89 -18.09 4.55
C LEU A 4 -1.84 -16.60 4.91
N LEU A 5 -1.87 -15.75 3.89
CA LEU A 5 -1.95 -14.30 4.04
C LEU A 5 -3.37 -13.84 3.72
N MET A 6 -4.02 -13.22 4.70
CA MET A 6 -5.38 -12.70 4.56
C MET A 6 -5.33 -11.21 4.22
N PRO A 7 -5.97 -10.78 3.12
CA PRO A 7 -6.09 -9.35 2.83
C PRO A 7 -6.83 -8.62 3.96
N TYR A 8 -6.27 -7.48 4.40
CA TYR A 8 -6.89 -6.63 5.41
C TYR A 8 -7.35 -5.28 4.85
N HIS A 9 -6.88 -4.90 3.66
CA HIS A 9 -7.37 -3.71 2.97
C HIS A 9 -7.32 -3.85 1.44
N ALA A 10 -8.11 -3.00 0.77
CA ALA A 10 -8.00 -2.69 -0.64
C ALA A 10 -7.51 -1.25 -0.80
N GLY A 11 -6.49 -1.05 -1.63
CA GLY A 11 -5.93 0.25 -1.94
C GLY A 11 -6.44 0.79 -3.26
N LEU A 12 -6.83 2.06 -3.24
CA LEU A 12 -7.24 2.84 -4.41
C LEU A 12 -6.27 3.99 -4.63
N VAL A 13 -5.84 4.18 -5.86
CA VAL A 13 -5.08 5.37 -6.26
C VAL A 13 -6.03 6.29 -7.01
N VAL A 14 -6.13 7.55 -6.58
CA VAL A 14 -7.16 8.48 -7.03
C VAL A 14 -6.58 9.84 -7.41
N PRO A 15 -7.16 10.55 -8.40
CA PRO A 15 -6.68 11.88 -8.78
C PRO A 15 -7.01 12.98 -7.77
N ASP A 16 -8.07 12.81 -6.97
CA ASP A 16 -8.54 13.78 -5.97
C ASP A 16 -9.00 13.04 -4.71
N MET A 17 -8.21 13.15 -3.66
CA MET A 17 -8.44 12.51 -2.37
C MET A 17 -9.81 12.86 -1.77
N ARG A 18 -10.13 14.16 -1.73
CA ARG A 18 -11.37 14.62 -1.09
C ARG A 18 -12.61 14.19 -1.85
N ALA A 19 -12.56 14.23 -3.18
CA ALA A 19 -13.67 13.76 -4.03
C ALA A 19 -13.88 12.25 -3.87
N ALA A 20 -12.80 11.46 -3.85
CA ALA A 20 -12.87 10.01 -3.66
C ALA A 20 -13.45 9.62 -2.30
N ILE A 21 -12.99 10.27 -1.21
CA ILE A 21 -13.52 10.01 0.14
C ILE A 21 -15.03 10.29 0.18
N ARG A 22 -15.48 11.46 -0.29
CA ARG A 22 -16.93 11.79 -0.30
C ARG A 22 -17.75 10.76 -1.09
N ASP A 23 -17.24 10.32 -2.24
CA ASP A 23 -17.93 9.33 -3.06
C ASP A 23 -18.04 7.97 -2.35
N LEU A 24 -16.94 7.47 -1.78
CA LEU A 24 -16.90 6.19 -1.07
C LEU A 24 -17.74 6.20 0.22
N GLU A 25 -17.70 7.28 0.99
CA GLU A 25 -18.56 7.46 2.17
C GLU A 25 -20.04 7.45 1.79
N SER A 26 -20.40 8.18 0.72
CA SER A 26 -21.78 8.25 0.23
C SER A 26 -22.31 6.92 -0.31
N ARG A 27 -21.47 6.16 -1.04
CA ARG A 27 -21.89 4.92 -1.70
C ARG A 27 -21.83 3.69 -0.80
N LEU A 28 -20.82 3.63 0.06
CA LEU A 28 -20.51 2.43 0.85
C LEU A 28 -20.77 2.61 2.34
N GLY A 29 -21.01 3.84 2.81
CA GLY A 29 -21.24 4.14 4.22
C GLY A 29 -19.99 4.04 5.10
N HIS A 30 -18.79 4.01 4.51
CA HIS A 30 -17.54 4.02 5.27
C HIS A 30 -17.30 5.35 5.97
N THR A 31 -16.46 5.32 7.00
CA THR A 31 -15.93 6.49 7.68
C THR A 31 -14.42 6.55 7.52
N PHE A 32 -13.93 7.57 6.82
CA PHE A 32 -12.49 7.77 6.64
C PHE A 32 -11.88 8.61 7.76
N ASN A 33 -10.63 8.32 8.08
CA ASN A 33 -9.76 9.25 8.81
C ASN A 33 -9.44 10.46 7.94
N GLU A 34 -9.05 11.57 8.57
CA GLU A 34 -8.49 12.70 7.83
C GLU A 34 -7.25 12.26 7.03
N PRO A 35 -7.12 12.70 5.76
CA PRO A 35 -5.94 12.39 4.98
C PRO A 35 -4.66 12.83 5.68
N THR A 36 -3.69 11.94 5.73
CA THR A 36 -2.41 12.14 6.39
C THR A 36 -1.28 12.17 5.37
N ARG A 37 -0.36 13.13 5.49
CA ARG A 37 0.88 13.12 4.73
C ARG A 37 1.87 12.18 5.39
N LEU A 38 2.40 11.26 4.60
CA LEU A 38 3.46 10.33 5.01
C LEU A 38 4.72 10.61 4.20
N THR A 39 5.86 10.52 4.89
CA THR A 39 7.16 10.46 4.21
C THR A 39 7.72 9.06 4.35
N VAL A 40 7.89 8.38 3.23
CA VAL A 40 8.61 7.11 3.16
C VAL A 40 10.08 7.45 2.94
N HIS A 41 10.97 6.87 3.76
CA HIS A 41 12.41 7.17 3.72
C HIS A 41 13.02 6.85 2.36
N GLU A 42 12.74 5.66 1.83
CA GLU A 42 13.23 5.24 0.52
C GLU A 42 12.19 4.36 -0.18
N VAL A 43 11.90 4.71 -1.42
CA VAL A 43 11.11 3.90 -2.35
C VAL A 43 11.98 3.57 -3.55
N GLU A 44 12.26 2.30 -3.75
CA GLU A 44 12.76 1.76 -5.01
C GLU A 44 11.54 1.53 -5.92
N ASP A 45 11.22 2.53 -6.73
CA ASP A 45 10.07 2.47 -7.66
C ASP A 45 10.53 1.96 -9.01
N ARG A 46 10.27 0.68 -9.27
CA ARG A 46 10.70 0.01 -10.50
C ARG A 46 9.83 0.37 -11.71
N LEU A 47 8.58 0.82 -11.48
CA LEU A 47 7.73 1.31 -12.56
C LEU A 47 8.17 2.70 -13.03
N GLY A 48 8.52 3.59 -12.11
CA GLY A 48 9.00 4.94 -12.41
C GLY A 48 10.49 5.02 -12.74
N GLY A 49 11.25 3.96 -12.41
CA GLY A 49 12.70 3.93 -12.58
C GLY A 49 13.44 4.88 -11.64
N THR A 50 12.93 5.09 -10.43
CA THR A 50 13.49 6.02 -9.44
C THR A 50 13.75 5.33 -8.10
N THR A 51 14.71 5.85 -7.34
CA THR A 51 14.96 5.47 -5.95
C THR A 51 15.17 6.73 -5.12
N GLY A 52 14.49 6.83 -4.00
CA GLY A 52 14.59 7.98 -3.10
C GLY A 52 13.38 8.14 -2.20
N PRO A 53 13.32 9.24 -1.43
CA PRO A 53 12.19 9.51 -0.55
C PRO A 53 10.91 9.78 -1.33
N LEU A 54 9.77 9.44 -0.70
CA LEU A 54 8.45 9.68 -1.25
C LEU A 54 7.57 10.33 -0.20
N GLU A 55 6.97 11.47 -0.54
CA GLU A 55 5.84 12.01 0.22
C GLU A 55 4.54 11.54 -0.42
N MET A 56 3.61 11.05 0.39
CA MET A 56 2.32 10.59 -0.08
C MET A 56 1.19 11.12 0.80
N LEU A 57 0.03 11.37 0.19
CA LEU A 57 -1.21 11.66 0.90
C LEU A 57 -2.07 10.40 0.91
N VAL A 58 -2.45 9.95 2.09
CA VAL A 58 -3.17 8.69 2.28
C VAL A 58 -4.26 8.82 3.32
N ALA A 59 -5.36 8.10 3.13
CA ALA A 59 -6.42 7.97 4.11
C ALA A 59 -6.88 6.51 4.20
N TYR A 60 -7.25 6.09 5.42
CA TYR A 60 -7.83 4.77 5.69
C TYR A 60 -9.21 4.90 6.30
N THR A 61 -10.08 3.91 6.04
CA THR A 61 -11.33 3.76 6.78
C THR A 61 -11.07 3.29 8.21
N ARG A 62 -11.91 3.73 9.15
CA ARG A 62 -11.97 3.23 10.53
C ARG A 62 -12.69 1.89 10.63
N ASP A 63 -13.49 1.55 9.63
CA ASP A 63 -14.35 0.38 9.64
C ASP A 63 -13.53 -0.91 9.61
N ARG A 64 -13.98 -1.91 10.36
CA ARG A 64 -13.39 -3.24 10.45
C ARG A 64 -14.37 -4.28 9.90
N PRO A 65 -13.90 -5.46 9.55
CA PRO A 65 -12.53 -5.98 9.59
C PRO A 65 -11.69 -5.64 8.36
N PHE A 66 -12.30 -5.26 7.25
CA PHE A 66 -11.66 -4.97 5.98
C PHE A 66 -11.66 -3.45 5.75
N ARG A 67 -10.48 -2.90 5.45
CA ARG A 67 -10.32 -1.45 5.28
C ARG A 67 -10.20 -1.05 3.82
N MET A 68 -10.58 0.19 3.55
CA MET A 68 -10.24 0.87 2.30
C MET A 68 -9.10 1.84 2.56
N GLU A 69 -8.10 1.81 1.69
CA GLU A 69 -7.04 2.79 1.62
C GLU A 69 -7.22 3.66 0.38
N VAL A 70 -7.05 4.95 0.51
CA VAL A 70 -7.06 5.87 -0.63
C VAL A 70 -5.73 6.62 -0.65
N ILE A 71 -5.07 6.61 -1.80
CA ILE A 71 -3.78 7.27 -2.04
C ILE A 71 -3.98 8.24 -3.18
N GLU A 72 -3.57 9.51 -3.00
CA GLU A 72 -3.65 10.49 -4.07
C GLU A 72 -2.54 10.29 -5.10
N CYS A 73 -2.92 10.34 -6.38
CA CYS A 73 -1.97 10.22 -7.50
C CYS A 73 -0.83 11.20 -7.39
N GLN A 74 0.38 10.75 -7.74
CA GLN A 74 1.53 11.64 -7.87
C GLN A 74 2.61 11.08 -8.79
N GLY A 75 3.36 11.96 -9.41
CA GLY A 75 4.58 11.65 -10.12
C GLY A 75 4.44 10.63 -11.24
N ARG A 76 5.50 9.85 -11.41
CA ARG A 76 5.62 8.70 -12.30
C ARG A 76 5.82 7.45 -11.45
N GLY A 77 5.39 6.31 -11.92
CA GLY A 77 5.64 5.04 -11.24
C GLY A 77 4.43 4.55 -10.46
N ILE A 78 4.67 4.01 -9.26
CA ILE A 78 3.68 3.18 -8.53
C ILE A 78 2.37 3.91 -8.21
N TYR A 79 2.39 5.21 -7.99
CA TYR A 79 1.21 6.03 -7.70
C TYR A 79 0.88 7.06 -8.78
N SER A 80 1.40 6.88 -9.98
CA SER A 80 1.10 7.80 -11.08
C SER A 80 -0.37 7.78 -11.49
N PRO A 81 -0.87 8.82 -12.20
CA PRO A 81 -2.22 8.80 -12.75
C PRO A 81 -2.53 7.58 -13.63
N ALA A 82 -1.53 6.99 -14.27
CA ALA A 82 -1.68 5.77 -15.05
C ALA A 82 -2.03 4.53 -14.19
N GLN A 83 -1.79 4.60 -12.88
CA GLN A 83 -2.12 3.55 -11.91
C GLN A 83 -3.44 3.80 -11.18
N ALA A 84 -4.21 4.82 -11.57
CA ALA A 84 -5.46 5.18 -10.89
C ALA A 84 -6.52 4.07 -10.96
N GLY A 85 -7.31 3.96 -9.90
CA GLY A 85 -8.34 2.97 -9.71
C GLY A 85 -8.01 1.98 -8.60
N LEU A 86 -8.59 0.78 -8.65
CA LEU A 86 -8.23 -0.30 -7.73
C LEU A 86 -6.77 -0.69 -7.98
N HIS A 87 -5.94 -0.55 -6.97
CA HIS A 87 -4.50 -0.61 -7.13
C HIS A 87 -3.88 -1.87 -6.53
N HIS A 88 -4.30 -2.28 -5.34
CA HIS A 88 -3.75 -3.45 -4.65
C HIS A 88 -4.70 -4.03 -3.60
N LEU A 89 -4.37 -5.25 -3.17
CA LEU A 89 -4.83 -5.83 -1.92
C LEU A 89 -3.64 -5.86 -0.95
N GLY A 90 -3.83 -5.38 0.27
CA GLY A 90 -2.79 -5.36 1.30
C GLY A 90 -2.87 -6.56 2.23
N VAL A 91 -1.72 -7.17 2.51
CA VAL A 91 -1.56 -8.30 3.42
C VAL A 91 -0.43 -8.03 4.41
N TRP A 92 -0.54 -8.60 5.63
CA TRP A 92 0.57 -8.60 6.59
C TRP A 92 1.58 -9.68 6.22
N GLU A 93 2.86 -9.29 6.01
CA GLU A 93 3.95 -10.21 5.65
C GLU A 93 4.92 -10.36 6.82
N PRO A 94 5.03 -11.57 7.39
CA PRO A 94 5.91 -11.80 8.53
C PRO A 94 7.40 -11.78 8.20
N ASP A 95 7.78 -12.09 6.95
CA ASP A 95 9.19 -12.11 6.49
C ASP A 95 9.35 -11.44 5.12
N PRO A 96 9.38 -10.11 5.07
CA PRO A 96 9.51 -9.39 3.79
C PRO A 96 10.78 -9.70 3.01
N VAL A 97 11.87 -10.05 3.69
CA VAL A 97 13.15 -10.39 3.02
C VAL A 97 13.02 -11.71 2.27
N ALA A 98 12.49 -12.73 2.93
CA ALA A 98 12.22 -14.01 2.28
C ALA A 98 11.16 -13.86 1.17
N ARG A 99 10.14 -13.01 1.38
CA ARG A 99 9.12 -12.72 0.37
C ARG A 99 9.71 -12.10 -0.88
N LEU A 100 10.52 -11.06 -0.75
CA LEU A 100 11.16 -10.41 -1.89
C LEU A 100 12.00 -11.39 -2.70
N LYS A 101 12.83 -12.19 -2.02
CA LYS A 101 13.64 -13.21 -2.67
C LYS A 101 12.80 -14.26 -3.39
N TRP A 102 11.70 -14.66 -2.80
CA TRP A 102 10.77 -15.63 -3.42
C TRP A 102 10.15 -15.06 -4.68
N LEU A 103 9.63 -13.82 -4.65
CA LEU A 103 9.03 -13.14 -5.79
C LEU A 103 10.02 -13.02 -6.96
N GLU A 104 11.24 -12.58 -6.66
CA GLU A 104 12.30 -12.44 -7.68
C GLU A 104 12.70 -13.80 -8.29
N THR A 105 12.77 -14.84 -7.46
CA THR A 105 13.08 -16.20 -7.93
C THR A 105 11.94 -16.78 -8.78
N ALA A 106 10.70 -16.48 -8.44
CA ALA A 106 9.53 -16.91 -9.21
C ALA A 106 9.35 -16.14 -10.52
N GLY A 107 10.07 -15.02 -10.69
CA GLY A 107 9.92 -14.15 -11.86
C GLY A 107 8.66 -13.27 -11.80
N ASP A 108 8.07 -13.10 -10.63
CA ASP A 108 6.94 -12.19 -10.45
C ASP A 108 7.41 -10.73 -10.51
N PRO A 109 6.71 -9.86 -11.24
CA PRO A 109 7.09 -8.45 -11.34
C PRO A 109 6.97 -7.74 -9.99
N VAL A 110 8.10 -7.28 -9.43
CA VAL A 110 8.15 -6.40 -8.27
C VAL A 110 8.12 -4.96 -8.77
N ASP A 111 7.04 -4.23 -8.44
CA ASP A 111 6.83 -2.87 -8.91
C ASP A 111 7.51 -1.81 -8.02
N ALA A 112 7.55 -2.04 -6.71
CA ALA A 112 8.24 -1.16 -5.77
C ALA A 112 8.62 -1.88 -4.47
N VAL A 113 9.69 -1.37 -3.83
CA VAL A 113 10.13 -1.80 -2.49
C VAL A 113 10.35 -0.57 -1.63
N PHE A 114 9.69 -0.51 -0.48
CA PHE A 114 9.82 0.58 0.48
C PHE A 114 10.75 0.17 1.62
N ARG A 115 11.65 1.07 2.00
CA ARG A 115 12.63 0.81 3.06
C ARG A 115 12.62 1.91 4.12
N GLN A 116 12.87 1.49 5.35
CA GLN A 116 13.12 2.36 6.49
C GLN A 116 14.59 2.84 6.52
N PRO A 117 14.95 3.83 7.36
CA PRO A 117 16.32 4.33 7.45
C PRO A 117 17.37 3.27 7.79
N ASP A 118 17.00 2.21 8.50
CA ASP A 118 17.88 1.09 8.85
C ASP A 118 17.99 0.03 7.73
N GLY A 119 17.34 0.26 6.58
CA GLY A 119 17.31 -0.67 5.46
C GLY A 119 16.21 -1.75 5.54
N THR A 120 15.47 -1.80 6.66
CA THR A 120 14.36 -2.77 6.81
C THR A 120 13.29 -2.54 5.75
N ILE A 121 12.86 -3.60 5.09
CA ILE A 121 11.75 -3.55 4.12
C ILE A 121 10.44 -3.34 4.88
N SER A 122 9.74 -2.26 4.54
CA SER A 122 8.44 -1.93 5.12
C SER A 122 7.28 -2.38 4.24
N VAL A 123 7.42 -2.31 2.91
CA VAL A 123 6.39 -2.66 1.93
C VAL A 123 7.03 -3.22 0.67
N ILE A 124 6.37 -4.20 0.06
CA ILE A 124 6.67 -4.68 -1.28
C ILE A 124 5.39 -4.66 -2.10
N TYR A 125 5.41 -4.00 -3.26
CA TYR A 125 4.36 -4.12 -4.28
C TYR A 125 4.79 -5.11 -5.35
N ALA A 126 3.99 -6.15 -5.59
CA ALA A 126 4.28 -7.12 -6.63
C ALA A 126 3.01 -7.56 -7.35
N ARG A 127 3.16 -7.94 -8.62
CA ARG A 127 2.11 -8.53 -9.44
C ARG A 127 2.38 -9.99 -9.69
N SER A 128 1.33 -10.77 -9.90
CA SER A 128 1.48 -12.14 -10.37
C SER A 128 1.65 -12.13 -11.90
N ALA A 129 2.62 -12.89 -12.38
CA ALA A 129 2.77 -13.12 -13.84
C ALA A 129 1.54 -13.83 -14.43
N ALA A 130 0.86 -14.67 -13.64
CA ALA A 130 -0.32 -15.42 -14.05
C ALA A 130 -1.62 -14.58 -14.00
N VAL A 131 -1.65 -13.50 -13.19
CA VAL A 131 -2.81 -12.62 -13.05
C VAL A 131 -2.32 -11.15 -13.15
N PRO A 132 -2.07 -10.66 -14.38
CA PRO A 132 -1.32 -9.40 -14.60
C PRO A 132 -1.91 -8.14 -13.95
N ALA A 133 -3.23 -8.09 -13.78
CA ALA A 133 -3.89 -6.94 -13.14
C ALA A 133 -3.96 -7.06 -11.62
N HIS A 134 -3.47 -8.13 -11.04
CA HIS A 134 -3.56 -8.39 -9.61
C HIS A 134 -2.25 -7.98 -8.91
N ARG A 135 -2.30 -6.92 -8.13
CA ARG A 135 -1.18 -6.43 -7.31
C ARG A 135 -1.44 -6.72 -5.84
N ILE A 136 -0.44 -7.25 -5.18
CA ILE A 136 -0.41 -7.43 -3.72
C ILE A 136 0.57 -6.42 -3.12
N GLU A 137 0.15 -5.79 -2.04
CA GLU A 137 1.00 -5.04 -1.14
C GLU A 137 1.34 -5.93 0.06
N TYR A 138 2.60 -6.33 0.16
CA TYR A 138 3.13 -7.07 1.30
C TYR A 138 3.65 -6.07 2.33
N VAL A 139 2.88 -5.83 3.38
CA VAL A 139 3.24 -4.90 4.46
C VAL A 139 3.94 -5.65 5.58
N ASN A 140 5.11 -5.20 5.99
CA ASN A 140 5.86 -5.82 7.08
C ASN A 140 5.02 -5.88 8.35
N GLU A 141 4.72 -7.11 8.83
CA GLU A 141 3.86 -7.34 9.98
C GLU A 141 4.39 -6.69 11.28
N ALA A 142 5.68 -6.42 11.36
CA ALA A 142 6.26 -5.69 12.50
C ALA A 142 5.65 -4.29 12.69
N GLN A 143 5.04 -3.72 11.65
CA GLN A 143 4.36 -2.41 11.72
C GLN A 143 2.88 -2.52 12.11
N ARG A 144 2.33 -3.73 12.17
CA ARG A 144 0.88 -3.97 12.27
C ARG A 144 0.24 -3.22 13.43
N GLU A 145 0.77 -3.38 14.63
CA GLU A 145 0.18 -2.74 15.83
C GLU A 145 0.11 -1.22 15.70
N ARG A 146 1.19 -0.60 15.20
CA ARG A 146 1.26 0.85 14.99
C ARG A 146 0.27 1.32 13.92
N LEU A 147 0.20 0.61 12.80
CA LEU A 147 -0.68 0.97 11.68
C LEU A 147 -2.15 0.73 12.03
N GLU A 148 -2.50 -0.38 12.68
CA GLU A 148 -3.88 -0.63 13.13
C GLU A 148 -4.35 0.43 14.13
N ARG A 149 -3.48 0.87 15.04
CA ARG A 149 -3.79 1.98 15.95
C ARG A 149 -4.08 3.28 15.19
N TRP A 150 -3.27 3.59 14.17
CA TRP A 150 -3.53 4.73 13.30
C TRP A 150 -4.87 4.60 12.57
N PHE A 151 -5.16 3.44 11.99
CA PHE A 151 -6.43 3.22 11.30
C PHE A 151 -7.63 3.44 12.22
N ASP A 152 -7.56 2.96 13.46
CA ASP A 152 -8.64 3.07 14.44
C ASP A 152 -8.82 4.49 14.98
N THR A 153 -7.74 5.23 15.15
CA THR A 153 -7.75 6.53 15.86
C THR A 153 -7.62 7.74 14.93
N GLY A 154 -7.08 7.55 13.74
CA GLY A 154 -6.70 8.63 12.83
C GLY A 154 -5.40 9.34 13.22
N VAL A 155 -4.69 8.85 14.24
CA VAL A 155 -3.44 9.44 14.73
C VAL A 155 -2.28 8.48 14.46
N LEU A 156 -1.36 8.91 13.60
CA LEU A 156 -0.11 8.19 13.36
C LEU A 156 0.93 8.63 14.38
N SER A 157 1.31 7.71 15.22
CA SER A 157 2.33 7.93 16.28
C SER A 157 3.59 7.09 16.01
#